data_949fd3dcbbbff24aa5dd856a01006450
#
_entry.id   949fd3dcbbbff24aa5dd856a01006450
#
_cell.length_a   1.000
_cell.length_b   1.000
_cell.length_c   1.000
_cell.angle_alpha   90.00
_cell.angle_beta   90.00
_cell.angle_gamma   90.00
#
_symmetry.space_group_name_H-M   'P 1'
#
loop_
_entity.id
_entity.type
_entity.pdbx_description
1 polymer ?
#
loop_
_entity_poly.entity_id
_entity_poly.type
_entity_poly.pdbx_seq_one_letter_code
_entity_poly.pdbx_strand_id
1 'polypeptide(L)'
;IAGTVFGIGMVTAGGCVSGTIYRIAEGYVASMVTMIGIFIGTILLIISWDFWWDSLISNESKIFLPSTFSLGYGFSLAITLLILIGIYILIILVESKSGISEFNINKKIEPNLKSFSEKINENFINIFSKSWSAKTGGIGIGFIAIIYFLFHSPPGVTGEIMKQSMSLSESLNLSEGLLKGISSLSGCLGASVGQGLISHTFVSTIGVFYGALVSALMAKEFKIRTPNDPKRYIQSLGGGILMGFSASLGI
;
A
#
# COMPACT_ATOMS: atom_id res chain seq x y z
N ILE A 1 1.74 3.69 17.61
CA ILE A 1 0.33 4.14 17.54
C ILE A 1 -0.10 4.25 16.06
N ALA A 2 0.60 4.99 15.20
CA ALA A 2 0.22 5.16 13.79
C ALA A 2 0.06 3.82 13.06
N GLY A 3 1.00 2.89 13.19
CA GLY A 3 0.94 1.59 12.52
C GLY A 3 -0.24 0.72 12.95
N THR A 4 -0.63 0.74 14.23
CA THR A 4 -1.79 -0.02 14.72
C THR A 4 -3.10 0.55 14.17
N VAL A 5 -3.26 1.87 14.17
CA VAL A 5 -4.44 2.55 13.58
C VAL A 5 -4.52 2.28 12.08
N PHE A 6 -3.37 2.32 11.39
CA PHE A 6 -3.28 1.97 9.97
C PHE A 6 -3.73 0.54 9.71
N GLY A 7 -3.28 -0.42 10.53
CA GLY A 7 -3.69 -1.83 10.42
C GLY A 7 -5.19 -2.02 10.61
N ILE A 8 -5.80 -1.37 11.61
CA ILE A 8 -7.26 -1.37 11.81
C ILE A 8 -7.98 -0.78 10.59
N GLY A 9 -7.47 0.34 10.05
CA GLY A 9 -7.99 0.95 8.83
C GLY A 9 -7.95 0.00 7.63
N MET A 10 -6.85 -0.73 7.43
CA MET A 10 -6.71 -1.72 6.34
C MET A 10 -7.73 -2.86 6.46
N VAL A 11 -7.93 -3.38 7.66
CA VAL A 11 -8.89 -4.48 7.89
C VAL A 11 -10.32 -4.01 7.65
N THR A 12 -10.69 -2.83 8.15
CA THR A 12 -12.04 -2.28 7.98
C THR A 12 -12.34 -1.89 6.53
N ALA A 13 -11.38 -1.29 5.82
CA ALA A 13 -11.52 -0.93 4.40
C ALA A 13 -11.44 -2.16 3.47
N GLY A 14 -10.80 -3.25 3.94
CA GLY A 14 -10.61 -4.47 3.17
C GLY A 14 -9.42 -4.44 2.21
N GLY A 15 -8.45 -3.55 2.43
CA GLY A 15 -7.20 -3.48 1.65
C GLY A 15 -6.32 -2.31 2.03
N CYS A 16 -5.05 -2.34 1.62
CA CYS A 16 -4.11 -1.24 1.81
C CYS A 16 -4.32 -0.13 0.76
N VAL A 17 -3.64 1.00 0.92
CA VAL A 17 -3.73 2.16 0.03
C VAL A 17 -3.42 1.79 -1.43
N SER A 18 -2.30 1.08 -1.68
CA SER A 18 -1.95 0.61 -3.04
C SER A 18 -2.98 -0.40 -3.57
N GLY A 19 -3.48 -1.28 -2.67
CA GLY A 19 -4.53 -2.23 -2.98
C GLY A 19 -5.84 -1.57 -3.39
N THR A 20 -6.13 -0.41 -2.83
CA THR A 20 -7.32 0.39 -3.19
C THR A 20 -7.23 0.88 -4.63
N ILE A 21 -6.04 1.32 -5.08
CA ILE A 21 -5.85 1.84 -6.45
C ILE A 21 -6.12 0.76 -7.50
N TYR A 22 -5.52 -0.42 -7.37
CA TYR A 22 -5.76 -1.46 -8.38
C TYR A 22 -7.20 -1.99 -8.36
N ARG A 23 -7.84 -2.06 -7.18
CA ARG A 23 -9.26 -2.45 -7.08
C ARG A 23 -10.20 -1.44 -7.71
N ILE A 24 -9.89 -0.14 -7.64
CA ILE A 24 -10.64 0.88 -8.39
C ILE A 24 -10.56 0.59 -9.89
N ALA A 25 -9.36 0.27 -10.38
CA ALA A 25 -9.15 -0.09 -11.78
C ALA A 25 -9.88 -1.38 -12.21
N GLU A 26 -10.14 -2.31 -11.29
CA GLU A 26 -10.94 -3.51 -11.51
C GLU A 26 -12.46 -3.28 -11.41
N GLY A 27 -12.89 -2.08 -10.97
CA GLY A 27 -14.30 -1.69 -10.88
C GLY A 27 -14.98 -1.86 -9.51
N TYR A 28 -14.21 -1.96 -8.42
CA TYR A 28 -14.78 -2.03 -7.06
C TYR A 28 -15.19 -0.65 -6.54
N VAL A 29 -16.49 -0.40 -6.44
CA VAL A 29 -17.05 0.88 -5.97
C VAL A 29 -16.70 1.16 -4.50
N ALA A 30 -16.67 0.13 -3.65
CA ALA A 30 -16.25 0.30 -2.25
C ALA A 30 -14.83 0.86 -2.13
N SER A 31 -13.92 0.50 -3.04
CA SER A 31 -12.55 1.03 -3.07
C SER A 31 -12.50 2.50 -3.50
N MET A 32 -13.42 2.95 -4.35
CA MET A 32 -13.55 4.38 -4.66
C MET A 32 -13.93 5.18 -3.41
N VAL A 33 -14.89 4.66 -2.63
CA VAL A 33 -15.28 5.27 -1.35
C VAL A 33 -14.13 5.26 -0.34
N THR A 34 -13.36 4.15 -0.28
CA THR A 34 -12.16 4.10 0.55
C THR A 34 -11.14 5.17 0.15
N MET A 35 -10.92 5.39 -1.14
CA MET A 35 -9.97 6.40 -1.63
C MET A 35 -10.40 7.80 -1.21
N ILE A 36 -11.69 8.13 -1.31
CA ILE A 36 -12.24 9.39 -0.80
C ILE A 36 -11.98 9.51 0.72
N GLY A 37 -12.20 8.41 1.47
CA GLY A 37 -11.87 8.36 2.89
C GLY A 37 -10.39 8.64 3.17
N ILE A 38 -9.48 8.08 2.39
CA ILE A 38 -8.03 8.30 2.53
C ILE A 38 -7.69 9.79 2.36
N PHE A 39 -8.23 10.44 1.32
CA PHE A 39 -8.02 11.88 1.11
C PHE A 39 -8.56 12.71 2.28
N ILE A 40 -9.77 12.41 2.77
CA ILE A 40 -10.35 13.09 3.92
C ILE A 40 -9.48 12.89 5.17
N GLY A 41 -9.04 11.66 5.45
CA GLY A 41 -8.18 11.33 6.59
C GLY A 41 -6.85 12.06 6.54
N THR A 42 -6.22 12.16 5.36
CA THR A 42 -4.99 12.90 5.15
C THR A 42 -5.18 14.40 5.36
N ILE A 43 -6.25 14.99 4.84
CA ILE A 43 -6.59 16.42 5.05
C ILE A 43 -6.86 16.71 6.53
N LEU A 44 -7.56 15.82 7.23
CA LEU A 44 -7.78 15.97 8.67
C LEU A 44 -6.47 16.00 9.46
N LEU A 45 -5.51 15.15 9.08
CA LEU A 45 -4.18 15.22 9.69
C LEU A 45 -3.47 16.53 9.35
N ILE A 46 -3.50 16.98 8.10
CA ILE A 46 -2.86 18.24 7.68
C ILE A 46 -3.39 19.41 8.51
N ILE A 47 -4.70 19.51 8.73
CA ILE A 47 -5.31 20.55 9.54
C ILE A 47 -4.90 20.45 11.01
N SER A 48 -4.75 19.25 11.54
CA SER A 48 -4.34 19.02 12.93
C SER A 48 -2.84 18.83 13.12
N TRP A 49 -2.02 19.05 12.07
CA TRP A 49 -0.58 18.76 12.06
C TRP A 49 0.18 19.46 13.18
N ASP A 50 -0.06 20.74 13.42
CA ASP A 50 0.65 21.52 14.43
C ASP A 50 0.48 20.92 15.82
N PHE A 51 -0.72 20.44 16.17
CA PHE A 51 -0.98 19.76 17.42
C PHE A 51 -0.13 18.48 17.56
N TRP A 52 -0.07 17.66 16.51
CA TRP A 52 0.69 16.40 16.53
C TRP A 52 2.20 16.66 16.53
N TRP A 53 2.64 17.69 15.83
CA TRP A 53 4.03 18.09 15.80
C TRP A 53 4.52 18.53 17.17
N ASP A 54 3.83 19.44 17.79
CA ASP A 54 4.22 20.02 19.09
C ASP A 54 4.03 19.03 20.26
N SER A 55 3.04 18.14 20.19
CA SER A 55 2.72 17.20 21.27
C SER A 55 3.56 15.92 21.26
N LEU A 56 3.82 15.33 20.06
CA LEU A 56 4.46 14.02 19.94
C LEU A 56 5.78 14.08 19.16
N ILE A 57 5.75 14.67 17.95
CA ILE A 57 6.84 14.43 16.99
C ILE A 57 8.11 15.21 17.38
N SER A 58 7.98 16.45 17.81
CA SER A 58 9.13 17.30 18.18
C SER A 58 9.83 16.86 19.47
N ASN A 59 9.09 16.25 20.38
CA ASN A 59 9.58 15.85 21.71
C ASN A 59 10.19 14.45 21.75
N GLU A 60 9.92 13.62 20.73
CA GLU A 60 10.45 12.25 20.70
C GLU A 60 11.82 12.20 20.01
N SER A 61 12.73 11.45 20.63
CA SER A 61 14.04 11.20 20.03
C SER A 61 13.94 10.24 18.83
N LYS A 62 14.55 10.63 17.73
CA LYS A 62 14.58 9.79 16.51
C LYS A 62 15.42 8.53 16.78
N ILE A 63 14.76 7.37 16.91
CA ILE A 63 15.42 6.09 17.10
C ILE A 63 15.66 5.44 15.74
N PHE A 64 16.90 5.44 15.29
CA PHE A 64 17.29 4.70 14.09
C PHE A 64 17.96 3.39 14.52
N LEU A 65 17.25 2.28 14.42
CA LEU A 65 17.68 0.96 14.91
C LEU A 65 19.13 0.57 14.57
N PRO A 66 19.61 0.74 13.32
CA PRO A 66 20.99 0.38 12.97
C PRO A 66 22.04 1.19 13.70
N SER A 67 21.78 2.45 14.05
CA SER A 67 22.73 3.32 14.76
C SER A 67 22.63 3.19 16.27
N THR A 68 21.43 2.92 16.81
CA THR A 68 21.17 2.86 18.25
C THR A 68 21.86 1.67 18.91
N PHE A 69 21.94 0.54 18.23
CA PHE A 69 22.58 -0.67 18.75
C PHE A 69 24.03 -0.88 18.30
N SER A 70 24.62 0.05 17.51
CA SER A 70 25.99 -0.03 16.96
C SER A 70 26.38 -1.37 16.27
N LEU A 71 25.41 -2.27 16.06
CA LEU A 71 25.57 -3.58 15.44
C LEU A 71 25.27 -3.60 13.93
N GLY A 72 24.96 -2.44 13.33
CA GLY A 72 24.73 -2.27 11.89
C GLY A 72 23.42 -2.84 11.35
N TYR A 73 23.29 -2.81 10.04
CA TYR A 73 22.08 -3.24 9.33
C TYR A 73 21.77 -4.74 9.48
N GLY A 74 22.77 -5.60 9.67
CA GLY A 74 22.59 -7.04 9.82
C GLY A 74 21.78 -7.41 11.07
N PHE A 75 22.03 -6.74 12.18
CA PHE A 75 21.29 -6.96 13.42
C PHE A 75 19.83 -6.47 13.31
N SER A 76 19.63 -5.32 12.69
CA SER A 76 18.28 -4.80 12.42
C SER A 76 17.47 -5.76 11.54
N LEU A 77 18.10 -6.33 10.51
CA LEU A 77 17.48 -7.33 9.64
C LEU A 77 17.14 -8.61 10.41
N ALA A 78 18.06 -9.08 11.27
CA ALA A 78 17.82 -10.27 12.08
C ALA A 78 16.63 -10.09 13.05
N ILE A 79 16.53 -8.94 13.72
CA ILE A 79 15.39 -8.63 14.60
C ILE A 79 14.08 -8.60 13.78
N THR A 80 14.08 -7.96 12.62
CA THR A 80 12.89 -7.87 11.76
C THR A 80 12.43 -9.27 11.33
N LEU A 81 13.35 -10.14 10.90
CA LEU A 81 13.03 -11.52 10.55
C LEU A 81 12.50 -12.31 11.74
N LEU A 82 13.07 -12.12 12.92
CA LEU A 82 12.63 -12.80 14.15
C LEU A 82 11.20 -12.41 14.51
N ILE A 83 10.88 -11.11 14.42
CA ILE A 83 9.51 -10.61 14.65
C ILE A 83 8.54 -11.18 13.61
N LEU A 84 8.92 -11.19 12.32
CA LEU A 84 8.07 -11.76 11.26
C LEU A 84 7.81 -13.24 11.46
N ILE A 85 8.83 -14.03 11.84
CA ILE A 85 8.67 -15.46 12.17
C ILE A 85 7.75 -15.61 13.38
N GLY A 86 7.92 -14.80 14.42
CA GLY A 86 7.06 -14.80 15.60
C GLY A 86 5.60 -14.53 15.26
N ILE A 87 5.32 -13.53 14.43
CA ILE A 87 3.97 -13.21 13.94
C ILE A 87 3.42 -14.37 13.10
N TYR A 88 4.22 -14.97 12.24
CA TYR A 88 3.83 -16.10 11.41
C TYR A 88 3.43 -17.31 12.27
N ILE A 89 4.22 -17.66 13.29
CA ILE A 89 3.91 -18.73 14.25
C ILE A 89 2.62 -18.39 14.99
N LEU A 90 2.44 -17.15 15.43
CA LEU A 90 1.23 -16.72 16.14
C LEU A 90 -0.01 -16.87 15.26
N ILE A 91 0.06 -16.52 13.97
CA ILE A 91 -1.03 -16.70 13.01
C ILE A 91 -1.39 -18.18 12.88
N ILE A 92 -0.40 -19.06 12.71
CA ILE A 92 -0.63 -20.52 12.62
C ILE A 92 -1.31 -21.05 13.90
N LEU A 93 -0.85 -20.61 15.07
CA LEU A 93 -1.44 -21.04 16.35
C LEU A 93 -2.90 -20.58 16.50
N VAL A 94 -3.20 -19.35 16.07
CA VAL A 94 -4.57 -18.81 16.08
C VAL A 94 -5.46 -19.54 15.07
N GLU A 95 -4.95 -19.78 13.86
CA GLU A 95 -5.66 -20.50 12.81
C GLU A 95 -5.96 -21.94 13.22
N SER A 96 -4.97 -22.65 13.79
CA SER A 96 -5.13 -23.99 14.32
C SER A 96 -6.19 -24.09 15.43
N LYS A 97 -6.32 -23.03 16.24
CA LYS A 97 -7.28 -22.96 17.34
C LYS A 97 -8.69 -22.57 16.88
N SER A 98 -8.81 -21.88 15.75
CA SER A 98 -10.07 -21.35 15.21
C SER A 98 -10.81 -22.32 14.29
N GLY A 99 -10.25 -23.50 13.99
CA GLY A 99 -10.89 -24.51 13.14
C GLY A 99 -11.14 -24.09 11.68
N ILE A 100 -10.56 -22.98 11.25
CA ILE A 100 -10.65 -22.47 9.88
C ILE A 100 -9.48 -23.05 9.07
N SER A 101 -9.42 -24.35 8.98
CA SER A 101 -8.46 -25.04 8.11
C SER A 101 -9.18 -25.56 6.88
N GLU A 102 -9.18 -24.80 5.79
CA GLU A 102 -9.17 -25.35 4.43
C GLU A 102 -8.71 -24.30 3.44
N PHE A 103 -7.42 -24.01 3.47
CA PHE A 103 -6.77 -23.53 2.25
C PHE A 103 -6.19 -24.75 1.52
N ASN A 104 -7.04 -25.43 0.78
CA ASN A 104 -6.71 -26.65 0.04
C ASN A 104 -5.77 -26.32 -1.13
N ILE A 105 -4.45 -26.39 -0.91
CA ILE A 105 -3.43 -26.28 -1.94
C ILE A 105 -3.23 -27.66 -2.59
N ASN A 106 -4.27 -28.21 -3.17
CA ASN A 106 -4.16 -29.40 -4.03
C ASN A 106 -4.62 -29.08 -5.44
N LYS A 107 -3.82 -28.33 -6.18
CA LYS A 107 -3.92 -28.29 -7.64
C LYS A 107 -2.88 -29.25 -8.20
N LYS A 108 -3.34 -30.47 -8.56
CA LYS A 108 -2.57 -31.46 -9.31
C LYS A 108 -1.93 -30.80 -10.54
N ILE A 109 -0.61 -30.82 -10.60
CA ILE A 109 0.18 -30.47 -11.78
C ILE A 109 0.19 -31.71 -12.66
N GLU A 110 -0.59 -31.72 -13.73
CA GLU A 110 -0.45 -32.71 -14.78
C GLU A 110 0.72 -32.29 -15.71
N PRO A 111 1.69 -33.16 -15.94
CA PRO A 111 2.78 -32.90 -16.88
C PRO A 111 2.27 -33.12 -18.31
N ASN A 112 1.93 -32.05 -19.01
CA ASN A 112 1.55 -32.11 -20.40
C ASN A 112 2.78 -31.84 -21.30
N LEU A 113 3.24 -32.85 -21.98
CA LEU A 113 4.34 -32.81 -22.98
C LEU A 113 3.84 -32.10 -24.25
N LYS A 114 3.98 -30.78 -24.29
CA LYS A 114 3.73 -29.98 -25.49
C LYS A 114 5.02 -29.40 -26.04
N SER A 115 5.08 -29.23 -27.38
CA SER A 115 6.24 -28.68 -28.10
C SER A 115 6.66 -27.30 -27.56
N PHE A 116 7.97 -27.02 -27.54
CA PHE A 116 8.56 -25.81 -26.95
C PHE A 116 7.99 -24.51 -27.56
N SER A 117 7.69 -24.50 -28.86
CA SER A 117 7.11 -23.33 -29.55
C SER A 117 5.64 -23.07 -29.17
N GLU A 118 4.83 -24.13 -29.03
CA GLU A 118 3.44 -24.02 -28.56
C GLU A 118 3.40 -23.57 -27.09
N LYS A 119 4.36 -24.03 -26.28
CA LYS A 119 4.48 -23.62 -24.86
C LYS A 119 4.77 -22.13 -24.70
N ILE A 120 5.58 -21.54 -25.58
CA ILE A 120 5.87 -20.09 -25.53
C ILE A 120 4.62 -19.29 -25.87
N ASN A 121 3.89 -19.66 -26.90
CA ASN A 121 2.68 -18.92 -27.31
C ASN A 121 1.53 -19.10 -26.32
N GLU A 122 1.30 -20.30 -25.80
CA GLU A 122 0.33 -20.55 -24.72
C GLU A 122 0.72 -19.85 -23.42
N ASN A 123 2.01 -19.83 -23.08
CA ASN A 123 2.48 -19.13 -21.89
C ASN A 123 2.31 -17.61 -22.01
N PHE A 124 2.52 -17.03 -23.19
CA PHE A 124 2.31 -15.61 -23.43
C PHE A 124 0.84 -15.23 -23.29
N ILE A 125 -0.07 -16.01 -23.82
CA ILE A 125 -1.51 -15.81 -23.67
C ILE A 125 -1.93 -16.06 -22.20
N ASN A 126 -1.38 -17.08 -21.54
CA ASN A 126 -1.67 -17.39 -20.15
C ASN A 126 -1.15 -16.34 -19.16
N ILE A 127 -0.06 -15.64 -19.48
CA ILE A 127 0.47 -14.53 -18.67
C ILE A 127 -0.55 -13.41 -18.53
N PHE A 128 -1.31 -13.12 -19.59
CA PHE A 128 -2.29 -12.03 -19.62
C PHE A 128 -3.72 -12.48 -19.31
N SER A 129 -4.06 -13.76 -19.43
CA SER A 129 -5.42 -14.28 -19.28
C SER A 129 -5.66 -15.09 -18.00
N LYS A 130 -4.61 -15.53 -17.31
CA LYS A 130 -4.74 -16.30 -16.05
C LYS A 130 -4.16 -15.51 -14.86
N SER A 131 -4.81 -15.64 -13.71
CA SER A 131 -4.29 -15.08 -12.46
C SER A 131 -2.94 -15.69 -12.10
N TRP A 132 -1.95 -14.85 -11.85
CA TRP A 132 -0.64 -15.29 -11.37
C TRP A 132 -0.75 -15.82 -9.94
N SER A 133 0.07 -16.80 -9.61
CA SER A 133 0.19 -17.19 -8.20
C SER A 133 0.75 -16.03 -7.39
N ALA A 134 0.32 -15.89 -6.14
CA ALA A 134 0.80 -14.82 -5.26
C ALA A 134 2.35 -14.78 -5.15
N LYS A 135 3.00 -15.96 -5.23
CA LYS A 135 4.47 -16.06 -5.22
C LYS A 135 5.10 -15.45 -6.46
N THR A 136 4.60 -15.79 -7.65
CA THR A 136 5.13 -15.30 -8.93
C THR A 136 4.90 -13.80 -9.08
N GLY A 137 3.69 -13.32 -8.74
CA GLY A 137 3.38 -11.90 -8.75
C GLY A 137 4.22 -11.11 -7.76
N GLY A 138 4.41 -11.62 -6.55
CA GLY A 138 5.25 -10.98 -5.52
C GLY A 138 6.72 -10.86 -5.94
N ILE A 139 7.30 -11.91 -6.53
CA ILE A 139 8.68 -11.86 -7.05
C ILE A 139 8.80 -10.83 -8.19
N GLY A 140 7.83 -10.80 -9.10
CA GLY A 140 7.82 -9.84 -10.22
C GLY A 140 7.75 -8.38 -9.73
N ILE A 141 6.83 -8.08 -8.82
CA ILE A 141 6.69 -6.75 -8.23
C ILE A 141 7.96 -6.38 -7.45
N GLY A 142 8.52 -7.31 -6.66
CA GLY A 142 9.74 -7.08 -5.91
C GLY A 142 10.93 -6.74 -6.80
N PHE A 143 11.09 -7.45 -7.91
CA PHE A 143 12.15 -7.19 -8.89
C PHE A 143 12.01 -5.80 -9.53
N ILE A 144 10.80 -5.43 -9.96
CA ILE A 144 10.51 -4.10 -10.51
C ILE A 144 10.76 -3.01 -9.46
N ALA A 145 10.35 -3.24 -8.21
CA ALA A 145 10.57 -2.31 -7.11
C ALA A 145 12.06 -2.07 -6.82
N ILE A 146 12.90 -3.12 -6.90
CA ILE A 146 14.36 -3.00 -6.73
C ILE A 146 14.96 -2.13 -7.84
N ILE A 147 14.58 -2.39 -9.10
CA ILE A 147 15.06 -1.60 -10.25
C ILE A 147 14.63 -0.13 -10.07
N TYR A 148 13.37 0.09 -9.74
CA TYR A 148 12.84 1.44 -9.52
C TYR A 148 13.61 2.17 -8.41
N PHE A 149 13.89 1.48 -7.30
CA PHE A 149 14.63 2.02 -6.16
C PHE A 149 16.08 2.39 -6.49
N LEU A 150 16.72 1.62 -7.38
CA LEU A 150 18.11 1.90 -7.82
C LEU A 150 18.23 3.20 -8.63
N PHE A 151 17.19 3.56 -9.38
CA PHE A 151 17.21 4.76 -10.23
C PHE A 151 16.47 5.95 -9.62
N HIS A 152 15.57 5.72 -8.68
CA HIS A 152 14.70 6.72 -8.08
C HIS A 152 14.57 6.51 -6.56
N SER A 153 13.74 7.31 -5.92
CA SER A 153 13.36 7.11 -4.52
C SER A 153 12.45 5.89 -4.34
N PRO A 154 12.29 5.37 -3.11
CA PRO A 154 11.35 4.27 -2.85
C PRO A 154 9.96 4.58 -3.40
N PRO A 155 9.30 3.62 -4.08
CA PRO A 155 7.93 3.82 -4.57
C PRO A 155 6.98 3.97 -3.38
N GLY A 156 6.44 5.17 -3.18
CA GLY A 156 5.59 5.49 -2.02
C GLY A 156 4.25 6.09 -2.45
N VAL A 157 3.24 5.26 -2.71
CA VAL A 157 1.88 5.71 -3.06
C VAL A 157 1.28 6.62 -1.99
N THR A 158 1.52 6.31 -0.72
CA THR A 158 0.99 7.08 0.42
C THR A 158 1.57 8.49 0.48
N GLY A 159 2.89 8.62 0.25
CA GLY A 159 3.55 9.93 0.19
C GLY A 159 3.01 10.79 -0.95
N GLU A 160 2.69 10.17 -2.10
CA GLU A 160 2.09 10.89 -3.22
C GLU A 160 0.67 11.37 -2.91
N ILE A 161 -0.17 10.53 -2.29
CA ILE A 161 -1.51 10.93 -1.86
C ILE A 161 -1.44 12.08 -0.85
N MET A 162 -0.51 12.03 0.11
CA MET A 162 -0.33 13.11 1.06
C MET A 162 0.07 14.43 0.36
N LYS A 163 0.99 14.38 -0.60
CA LYS A 163 1.39 15.53 -1.40
C LYS A 163 0.22 16.13 -2.17
N GLN A 164 -0.58 15.29 -2.84
CA GLN A 164 -1.78 15.74 -3.55
C GLN A 164 -2.82 16.33 -2.58
N SER A 165 -2.97 15.75 -1.39
CA SER A 165 -3.86 16.27 -0.34
C SER A 165 -3.37 17.61 0.22
N MET A 166 -2.05 17.81 0.34
CA MET A 166 -1.47 19.10 0.73
C MET A 166 -1.78 20.18 -0.31
N SER A 167 -1.53 19.89 -1.59
CA SER A 167 -1.84 20.82 -2.68
C SER A 167 -3.33 21.15 -2.75
N LEU A 168 -4.20 20.18 -2.51
CA LEU A 168 -5.65 20.38 -2.44
C LEU A 168 -6.03 21.24 -1.22
N SER A 169 -5.45 20.96 -0.05
CA SER A 169 -5.69 21.72 1.18
C SER A 169 -5.26 23.18 1.03
N GLU A 170 -4.12 23.42 0.40
CA GLU A 170 -3.63 24.78 0.08
C GLU A 170 -4.57 25.51 -0.88
N SER A 171 -5.03 24.84 -1.94
CA SER A 171 -5.97 25.43 -2.90
C SER A 171 -7.33 25.77 -2.29
N LEU A 172 -7.73 25.08 -1.23
CA LEU A 172 -8.95 25.31 -0.46
C LEU A 172 -8.75 26.29 0.72
N ASN A 173 -7.56 26.87 0.89
CA ASN A 173 -7.19 27.72 2.03
C ASN A 173 -7.43 27.07 3.40
N LEU A 174 -7.29 25.74 3.49
CA LEU A 174 -7.45 24.98 4.74
C LEU A 174 -6.15 24.83 5.53
N SER A 175 -5.00 25.07 4.89
CA SER A 175 -3.67 25.06 5.53
C SER A 175 -2.81 26.18 4.97
N GLU A 176 -2.08 26.85 5.85
CA GLU A 176 -1.14 27.93 5.48
C GLU A 176 0.25 27.33 5.23
N GLY A 177 0.53 26.94 3.98
CA GLY A 177 1.89 26.63 3.53
C GLY A 177 2.45 25.26 3.96
N LEU A 178 3.78 25.16 3.95
CA LEU A 178 4.51 23.93 4.22
C LEU A 178 4.38 23.52 5.70
N LEU A 179 4.00 22.26 5.95
CA LEU A 179 3.86 21.72 7.30
C LEU A 179 5.17 21.83 8.09
N LYS A 180 5.08 22.20 9.37
CA LYS A 180 6.23 22.36 10.26
C LYS A 180 7.10 21.10 10.27
N GLY A 181 8.42 21.28 10.12
CA GLY A 181 9.39 20.21 10.24
C GLY A 181 9.40 19.14 9.14
N ILE A 182 8.58 19.26 8.11
CA ILE A 182 8.48 18.27 7.03
C ILE A 182 9.81 18.09 6.27
N SER A 183 10.60 19.16 6.13
CA SER A 183 11.93 19.12 5.51
C SER A 183 12.97 18.37 6.33
N SER A 184 12.72 18.17 7.64
CA SER A 184 13.60 17.42 8.53
C SER A 184 13.23 15.93 8.63
N LEU A 185 12.12 15.51 8.04
CA LEU A 185 11.66 14.13 7.99
C LEU A 185 12.31 13.42 6.80
N SER A 186 13.12 12.41 7.09
CA SER A 186 13.69 11.52 6.09
C SER A 186 12.73 10.35 5.87
N GLY A 187 11.95 10.38 4.80
CA GLY A 187 11.00 9.30 4.50
C GLY A 187 10.43 9.44 3.10
N CYS A 188 9.40 8.67 2.79
CA CYS A 188 8.72 8.72 1.48
C CYS A 188 8.14 10.11 1.17
N LEU A 189 7.80 10.89 2.20
CA LEU A 189 7.32 12.25 2.05
C LEU A 189 8.45 13.23 1.77
N GLY A 190 9.57 13.14 2.50
CA GLY A 190 10.73 14.01 2.29
C GLY A 190 11.29 13.93 0.87
N ALA A 191 11.24 12.77 0.25
CA ALA A 191 11.66 12.56 -1.14
C ALA A 191 10.71 13.21 -2.17
N SER A 192 9.46 13.46 -1.81
CA SER A 192 8.45 14.06 -2.70
C SER A 192 8.25 15.56 -2.48
N VAL A 193 8.70 16.10 -1.34
CA VAL A 193 8.62 17.54 -1.03
C VAL A 193 9.61 18.31 -1.91
N GLY A 194 9.13 19.33 -2.60
CA GLY A 194 9.93 20.15 -3.52
C GLY A 194 9.92 19.71 -4.99
N GLN A 195 9.37 18.52 -5.30
CA GLN A 195 9.06 18.14 -6.68
C GLN A 195 7.72 18.78 -7.10
N GLY A 196 7.61 19.23 -8.36
CA GLY A 196 6.36 19.77 -8.92
C GLY A 196 5.19 18.77 -8.79
N LEU A 197 3.98 19.18 -9.17
CA LEU A 197 2.76 18.35 -9.11
C LEU A 197 2.93 16.96 -9.77
N ILE A 198 3.74 16.90 -10.83
CA ILE A 198 4.06 15.66 -11.53
C ILE A 198 5.43 15.17 -11.02
N SER A 199 5.40 14.27 -10.05
CA SER A 199 6.60 13.58 -9.52
C SER A 199 6.77 12.21 -10.18
N HIS A 200 7.96 11.61 -10.04
CA HIS A 200 8.20 10.23 -10.50
C HIS A 200 7.25 9.24 -9.79
N THR A 201 6.97 9.48 -8.51
CA THR A 201 6.02 8.67 -7.73
C THR A 201 4.57 8.83 -8.21
N PHE A 202 4.19 10.02 -8.67
CA PHE A 202 2.89 10.26 -9.30
C PHE A 202 2.73 9.45 -10.59
N VAL A 203 3.73 9.51 -11.47
CA VAL A 203 3.72 8.73 -12.72
C VAL A 203 3.65 7.23 -12.44
N SER A 204 4.41 6.72 -11.45
CA SER A 204 4.36 5.30 -11.08
C SER A 204 2.99 4.90 -10.51
N THR A 205 2.36 5.76 -9.70
CA THR A 205 1.03 5.53 -9.13
C THR A 205 -0.05 5.45 -10.22
N ILE A 206 0.02 6.37 -11.17
CA ILE A 206 -0.84 6.34 -12.38
C ILE A 206 -0.56 5.09 -13.21
N GLY A 207 0.71 4.71 -13.35
CA GLY A 207 1.12 3.48 -14.04
C GLY A 207 0.51 2.22 -13.43
N VAL A 208 0.45 2.14 -12.09
CA VAL A 208 -0.23 1.03 -11.38
C VAL A 208 -1.72 1.00 -11.70
N PHE A 209 -2.40 2.16 -11.71
CA PHE A 209 -3.82 2.24 -12.03
C PHE A 209 -4.11 1.76 -13.47
N TYR A 210 -3.41 2.33 -14.46
CA TYR A 210 -3.62 1.95 -15.87
C TYR A 210 -3.17 0.52 -16.15
N GLY A 211 -2.07 0.07 -15.54
CA GLY A 211 -1.62 -1.31 -15.65
C GLY A 211 -2.65 -2.30 -15.14
N ALA A 212 -3.26 -2.02 -13.98
CA ALA A 212 -4.34 -2.83 -13.43
C ALA A 212 -5.61 -2.79 -14.32
N LEU A 213 -5.97 -1.62 -14.85
CA LEU A 213 -7.12 -1.47 -15.75
C LEU A 213 -6.93 -2.28 -17.04
N VAL A 214 -5.77 -2.14 -17.68
CA VAL A 214 -5.45 -2.91 -18.90
C VAL A 214 -5.47 -4.41 -18.61
N SER A 215 -4.87 -4.84 -17.51
CA SER A 215 -4.87 -6.25 -17.09
C SER A 215 -6.29 -6.78 -16.87
N ALA A 216 -7.15 -6.03 -16.17
CA ALA A 216 -8.54 -6.41 -15.92
C ALA A 216 -9.37 -6.49 -17.20
N LEU A 217 -9.14 -5.56 -18.15
CA LEU A 217 -9.80 -5.59 -19.47
C LEU A 217 -9.33 -6.76 -20.31
N MET A 218 -8.02 -7.05 -20.35
CA MET A 218 -7.47 -8.19 -21.10
C MET A 218 -7.92 -9.54 -20.53
N ALA A 219 -8.01 -9.65 -19.20
CA ALA A 219 -8.53 -10.84 -18.52
C ALA A 219 -10.06 -10.97 -18.63
N LYS A 220 -10.76 -9.96 -19.16
CA LYS A 220 -12.23 -9.88 -19.18
C LYS A 220 -12.86 -9.98 -17.79
N GLU A 221 -12.14 -9.55 -16.76
CA GLU A 221 -12.57 -9.55 -15.37
C GLU A 221 -13.10 -8.19 -14.90
N PHE A 222 -12.97 -7.16 -15.73
CA PHE A 222 -13.50 -5.84 -15.41
C PHE A 222 -15.03 -5.91 -15.25
N LYS A 223 -15.48 -5.65 -14.05
CA LYS A 223 -16.91 -5.62 -13.71
C LYS A 223 -17.14 -4.60 -12.60
N ILE A 224 -18.13 -3.74 -12.78
CA ILE A 224 -18.55 -2.83 -11.71
C ILE A 224 -19.17 -3.67 -10.60
N ARG A 225 -18.49 -3.67 -9.44
CA ARG A 225 -18.88 -4.46 -8.26
C ARG A 225 -19.33 -3.51 -7.15
N THR A 226 -20.64 -3.41 -6.98
CA THR A 226 -21.25 -2.63 -5.89
C THR A 226 -21.56 -3.55 -4.71
N PRO A 227 -21.21 -3.18 -3.47
CA PRO A 227 -21.64 -3.93 -2.29
C PRO A 227 -23.16 -3.91 -2.15
N ASN A 228 -23.74 -5.06 -1.80
CA ASN A 228 -25.18 -5.17 -1.54
C ASN A 228 -25.57 -4.51 -0.21
N ASP A 229 -24.65 -4.51 0.77
CA ASP A 229 -24.89 -3.95 2.09
C ASP A 229 -24.40 -2.50 2.17
N PRO A 230 -25.26 -1.54 2.54
CA PRO A 230 -24.87 -0.13 2.70
C PRO A 230 -23.84 0.07 3.83
N LYS A 231 -23.82 -0.82 4.83
CA LYS A 231 -22.81 -0.83 5.90
C LYS A 231 -21.38 -0.93 5.38
N ARG A 232 -21.19 -1.60 4.24
CA ARG A 232 -19.88 -1.75 3.62
C ARG A 232 -19.29 -0.42 3.15
N TYR A 233 -20.13 0.50 2.67
CA TYR A 233 -19.68 1.85 2.28
C TYR A 233 -19.19 2.65 3.49
N ILE A 234 -19.90 2.58 4.63
CA ILE A 234 -19.51 3.25 5.86
C ILE A 234 -18.20 2.68 6.39
N GLN A 235 -18.05 1.36 6.36
CA GLN A 235 -16.79 0.69 6.74
C GLN A 235 -15.64 1.10 5.82
N SER A 236 -15.88 1.15 4.51
CA SER A 236 -14.89 1.55 3.52
C SER A 236 -14.46 3.00 3.71
N LEU A 237 -15.40 3.90 3.96
CA LEU A 237 -15.12 5.31 4.23
C LEU A 237 -14.34 5.48 5.54
N GLY A 238 -14.85 4.90 6.63
CA GLY A 238 -14.21 4.99 7.95
C GLY A 238 -12.82 4.37 7.97
N GLY A 239 -12.67 3.17 7.37
CA GLY A 239 -11.38 2.52 7.20
C GLY A 239 -10.40 3.35 6.34
N GLY A 240 -10.92 4.00 5.29
CA GLY A 240 -10.15 4.93 4.47
C GLY A 240 -9.65 6.14 5.26
N ILE A 241 -10.52 6.77 6.05
CA ILE A 241 -10.15 7.91 6.92
C ILE A 241 -9.06 7.50 7.91
N LEU A 242 -9.22 6.37 8.60
CA LEU A 242 -8.22 5.85 9.53
C LEU A 242 -6.89 5.57 8.83
N MET A 243 -6.91 4.97 7.64
CA MET A 243 -5.69 4.72 6.86
C MET A 243 -5.00 6.02 6.43
N GLY A 244 -5.75 6.98 5.87
CA GLY A 244 -5.19 8.26 5.41
C GLY A 244 -4.56 9.04 6.56
N PHE A 245 -5.26 9.15 7.67
CA PHE A 245 -4.79 9.83 8.87
C PHE A 245 -3.53 9.18 9.45
N SER A 246 -3.57 7.87 9.69
CA SER A 246 -2.48 7.15 10.34
C SER A 246 -1.26 6.96 9.44
N ALA A 247 -1.46 6.77 8.14
CA ALA A 247 -0.37 6.66 7.18
C ALA A 247 0.46 7.95 7.12
N SER A 248 -0.23 9.08 7.13
CA SER A 248 0.42 10.40 7.11
C SER A 248 1.06 10.76 8.45
N LEU A 249 0.55 10.25 9.57
CA LEU A 249 1.16 10.41 10.90
C LEU A 249 2.42 9.53 11.08
N GLY A 250 2.51 8.41 10.36
CA GLY A 250 3.61 7.46 10.45
C GLY A 250 4.79 7.75 9.48
N ILE A 251 4.72 8.83 8.71
CA ILE A 251 5.75 9.30 7.81
C ILE A 251 6.72 10.21 8.56
#